data_93e367ab6fc4d1f432d3228275c9fc4a
#
_entry.id   93e367ab6fc4d1f432d3228275c9fc4a
#
_cell.length_a   1.000
_cell.length_b   1.000
_cell.length_c   1.000
_cell.angle_alpha   90.00
_cell.angle_beta   90.00
_cell.angle_gamma   90.00
#
_symmetry.space_group_name_H-M   'P 1'
#
loop_
_entity.id
_entity.type
_entity.pdbx_description
1 polymer ?
#
loop_
_entity_poly.entity_id
_entity_poly.type
_entity_poly.pdbx_seq_one_letter_code
_entity_poly.pdbx_strand_id
1 'polypeptide(L)'
;MEKQFQLPKRLETIIERMPASGCIADIGCDHAYVAIEAVRRGKAARALACDVRKGPLQQAAEHILCAGLAGKIETRLSDGLEKVAPGEADSVIIAGMGGPLMERILQGRLADFGHFVLSPQSEIPHFRRFLLAEGMQIDEETMLIDEGKYYVIFNVSKRADAAEAAMASAVRRRAASSAEDRNRTETVASDSAAESADAAASSDPMYVTEEDFLYGGPLLRRLDPVLKSFLEKEKTRYEGILRQVDSDEVRTAYQHCMNALEAYR
;
A
#
# COMPACT_ATOMS: atom_id res chain seq x y z
N MET A 1 19.71 30.82 8.97
CA MET A 1 19.41 30.01 7.77
C MET A 1 19.04 28.62 8.26
N GLU A 2 17.75 28.31 8.36
CA GLU A 2 17.28 26.95 8.61
C GLU A 2 17.81 26.06 7.48
N LYS A 3 18.55 25.00 7.82
CA LYS A 3 18.84 23.94 6.87
C LYS A 3 17.49 23.36 6.44
N GLN A 4 17.09 23.66 5.20
CA GLN A 4 15.91 23.09 4.61
C GLN A 4 16.09 21.57 4.65
N PHE A 5 15.34 20.88 5.49
CA PHE A 5 15.40 19.43 5.60
C PHE A 5 14.95 18.86 4.26
N GLN A 6 15.86 18.22 3.56
CA GLN A 6 15.55 17.58 2.28
C GLN A 6 15.04 16.18 2.54
N LEU A 7 13.79 15.93 2.17
CA LEU A 7 13.20 14.60 2.27
C LEU A 7 13.95 13.60 1.39
N PRO A 8 14.06 12.32 1.82
CA PRO A 8 14.43 11.23 0.92
C PRO A 8 13.51 11.21 -0.31
N LYS A 9 14.08 10.91 -1.48
CA LYS A 9 13.35 10.91 -2.75
C LYS A 9 12.09 10.06 -2.72
N ARG A 10 12.13 8.93 -2.02
CA ARG A 10 10.97 8.04 -1.86
C ARG A 10 9.80 8.73 -1.13
N LEU A 11 10.06 9.50 -0.07
CA LEU A 11 9.02 10.22 0.67
C LEU A 11 8.50 11.41 -0.13
N GLU A 12 9.39 12.09 -0.84
CA GLU A 12 9.02 13.14 -1.78
C GLU A 12 8.04 12.62 -2.85
N THR A 13 8.38 11.48 -3.47
CA THR A 13 7.52 10.85 -4.49
C THR A 13 6.16 10.40 -3.91
N ILE A 14 6.11 9.90 -2.67
CA ILE A 14 4.86 9.56 -1.99
C ILE A 14 3.96 10.79 -1.90
N ILE A 15 4.50 11.94 -1.45
CA ILE A 15 3.75 13.18 -1.30
C ILE A 15 3.30 13.73 -2.66
N GLU A 16 4.15 13.67 -3.67
CA GLU A 16 3.81 14.11 -5.02
C GLU A 16 2.66 13.30 -5.62
N ARG A 17 2.68 11.99 -5.42
CA ARG A 17 1.73 11.04 -6.01
C ARG A 17 0.43 10.91 -5.22
N MET A 18 0.39 11.34 -3.95
CA MET A 18 -0.84 11.28 -3.18
C MET A 18 -1.91 12.21 -3.74
N PRO A 19 -3.20 11.81 -3.73
CA PRO A 19 -4.30 12.68 -4.10
C PRO A 19 -4.49 13.79 -3.04
N ALA A 20 -5.13 14.88 -3.45
CA ALA A 20 -5.58 15.89 -2.49
C ALA A 20 -6.63 15.27 -1.54
N SER A 21 -6.46 15.47 -0.24
CA SER A 21 -7.27 14.85 0.81
C SER A 21 -7.69 15.87 1.87
N GLY A 22 -8.87 15.71 2.44
CA GLY A 22 -9.28 16.49 3.62
C GLY A 22 -8.51 16.06 4.85
N CYS A 23 -8.33 14.74 5.04
CA CYS A 23 -7.53 14.15 6.11
C CYS A 23 -6.75 12.93 5.61
N ILE A 24 -5.49 12.82 6.00
CA ILE A 24 -4.68 11.63 5.78
C ILE A 24 -4.36 10.92 7.09
N ALA A 25 -4.22 9.59 7.06
CA ALA A 25 -3.64 8.81 8.13
C ALA A 25 -2.27 8.28 7.68
N ASP A 26 -1.20 8.76 8.30
CA ASP A 26 0.19 8.34 8.07
C ASP A 26 0.54 7.26 9.10
N ILE A 27 0.60 6.01 8.66
CA ILE A 27 0.76 4.83 9.51
C ILE A 27 2.23 4.38 9.56
N GLY A 28 2.79 4.32 10.77
CA GLY A 28 4.23 4.18 10.96
C GLY A 28 4.94 5.47 10.62
N CYS A 29 4.38 6.58 11.10
CA CYS A 29 4.79 7.95 10.71
C CYS A 29 6.24 8.29 11.10
N ASP A 30 6.86 7.49 12.00
CA ASP A 30 8.21 7.69 12.52
C ASP A 30 8.37 9.13 13.06
N HIS A 31 8.95 10.02 12.26
CA HIS A 31 9.15 11.44 12.59
C HIS A 31 8.05 12.38 12.03
N ALA A 32 6.97 11.84 11.48
CA ALA A 32 5.85 12.55 10.84
C ALA A 32 6.24 13.44 9.63
N TYR A 33 7.34 13.15 8.95
CA TYR A 33 7.78 13.98 7.83
C TYR A 33 6.77 13.99 6.67
N VAL A 34 6.16 12.85 6.37
CA VAL A 34 5.14 12.75 5.31
C VAL A 34 3.91 13.58 5.68
N ALA A 35 3.39 13.41 6.90
CA ALA A 35 2.24 14.17 7.40
C ALA A 35 2.50 15.68 7.40
N ILE A 36 3.68 16.13 7.87
CA ILE A 36 4.08 17.53 7.92
C ILE A 36 4.12 18.13 6.50
N GLU A 37 4.83 17.50 5.57
CA GLU A 37 4.99 18.02 4.23
C GLU A 37 3.70 17.94 3.40
N ALA A 38 2.88 16.91 3.60
CA ALA A 38 1.57 16.83 2.96
C ALA A 38 0.67 18.02 3.37
N VAL A 39 0.64 18.36 4.65
CA VAL A 39 -0.14 19.51 5.14
C VAL A 39 0.48 20.85 4.71
N ARG A 40 1.81 21.00 4.77
CA ARG A 40 2.51 22.24 4.34
C ARG A 40 2.28 22.55 2.85
N ARG A 41 2.27 21.53 2.00
CA ARG A 41 2.08 21.66 0.55
C ARG A 41 0.60 21.73 0.14
N GLY A 42 -0.32 21.67 1.11
CA GLY A 42 -1.76 21.69 0.82
C GLY A 42 -2.28 20.41 0.16
N LYS A 43 -1.52 19.31 0.19
CA LYS A 43 -1.99 18.00 -0.25
C LYS A 43 -3.01 17.39 0.71
N ALA A 44 -2.94 17.76 1.99
CA ALA A 44 -3.93 17.42 3.00
C ALA A 44 -4.28 18.65 3.83
N ALA A 45 -5.55 18.80 4.24
CA ALA A 45 -5.95 19.87 5.14
C ALA A 45 -5.51 19.57 6.58
N ARG A 46 -5.50 18.29 6.97
CA ARG A 46 -5.07 17.77 8.27
C ARG A 46 -4.51 16.36 8.15
N ALA A 47 -3.85 15.87 9.23
CA ALA A 47 -3.29 14.54 9.25
C ALA A 47 -3.38 13.88 10.64
N LEU A 48 -3.44 12.55 10.64
CA LEU A 48 -3.24 11.67 11.78
C LEU A 48 -1.87 11.00 11.63
N ALA A 49 -0.92 11.34 12.48
CA ALA A 49 0.40 10.72 12.50
C ALA A 49 0.40 9.57 13.51
N CYS A 50 0.37 8.33 13.03
CA CYS A 50 0.21 7.13 13.83
C CYS A 50 1.51 6.34 13.91
N ASP A 51 1.92 5.91 15.10
CA ASP A 51 3.02 4.96 15.31
C ASP A 51 2.71 4.06 16.51
N VAL A 52 3.22 2.83 16.48
CA VAL A 52 3.07 1.87 17.57
C VAL A 52 4.06 2.13 18.71
N ARG A 53 5.13 2.90 18.44
CA ARG A 53 6.19 3.19 19.40
C ARG A 53 6.08 4.61 19.94
N LYS A 54 6.16 4.73 21.26
CA LYS A 54 6.09 6.04 21.95
C LYS A 54 7.24 6.98 21.62
N GLY A 55 8.47 6.47 21.46
CA GLY A 55 9.66 7.29 21.18
C GLY A 55 9.56 8.05 19.85
N PRO A 56 9.40 7.36 18.70
CA PRO A 56 9.16 8.02 17.42
C PRO A 56 7.97 8.98 17.44
N LEU A 57 6.88 8.61 18.10
CA LEU A 57 5.70 9.46 18.20
C LEU A 57 5.94 10.75 18.98
N GLN A 58 6.77 10.70 20.01
CA GLN A 58 7.19 11.90 20.75
C GLN A 58 8.03 12.84 19.85
N GLN A 59 8.97 12.30 19.09
CA GLN A 59 9.75 13.08 18.12
C GLN A 59 8.87 13.66 17.02
N ALA A 60 7.89 12.88 16.55
CA ALA A 60 6.88 13.38 15.61
C ALA A 60 6.12 14.58 16.17
N ALA A 61 5.67 14.53 17.44
CA ALA A 61 4.99 15.64 18.09
C ALA A 61 5.87 16.91 18.20
N GLU A 62 7.17 16.74 18.51
CA GLU A 62 8.13 17.84 18.54
C GLU A 62 8.31 18.47 17.14
N HIS A 63 8.46 17.67 16.10
CA HIS A 63 8.57 18.15 14.72
C HIS A 63 7.31 18.88 14.26
N ILE A 64 6.12 18.35 14.57
CA ILE A 64 4.83 18.97 14.26
C ILE A 64 4.71 20.34 14.95
N LEU A 65 5.12 20.42 16.24
CA LEU A 65 5.13 21.68 16.98
C LEU A 65 6.09 22.70 16.36
N CYS A 66 7.32 22.27 16.05
CA CYS A 66 8.33 23.12 15.39
C CYS A 66 7.86 23.61 14.01
N ALA A 67 7.10 22.79 13.29
CA ALA A 67 6.51 23.17 12.00
C ALA A 67 5.30 24.10 12.13
N GLY A 68 4.81 24.39 13.34
CA GLY A 68 3.62 25.22 13.58
C GLY A 68 2.31 24.54 13.17
N LEU A 69 2.27 23.20 13.12
CA LEU A 69 1.16 22.42 12.61
C LEU A 69 0.39 21.63 13.68
N ALA A 70 0.61 21.91 14.98
CA ALA A 70 -0.04 21.22 16.08
C ALA A 70 -1.58 21.29 16.07
N GLY A 71 -2.17 22.31 15.41
CA GLY A 71 -3.63 22.40 15.20
C GLY A 71 -4.16 21.64 13.98
N LYS A 72 -3.27 21.07 13.14
CA LYS A 72 -3.64 20.37 11.90
C LYS A 72 -3.21 18.91 11.88
N ILE A 73 -2.21 18.53 12.67
CA ILE A 73 -1.67 17.17 12.72
C ILE A 73 -1.79 16.66 14.15
N GLU A 74 -2.52 15.57 14.30
CA GLU A 74 -2.67 14.83 15.57
C GLU A 74 -1.73 13.64 15.59
N THR A 75 -0.98 13.44 16.69
CA THR A 75 -0.19 12.22 16.90
C THR A 75 -1.01 11.18 17.63
N ARG A 76 -0.92 9.91 17.21
CA ARG A 76 -1.74 8.84 17.77
C ARG A 76 -0.94 7.56 17.97
N LEU A 77 -0.89 7.06 19.22
CA LEU A 77 -0.28 5.76 19.52
C LEU A 77 -1.23 4.65 19.07
N SER A 78 -0.87 3.95 17.97
CA SER A 78 -1.73 2.97 17.30
C SER A 78 -0.92 1.84 16.70
N ASP A 79 -1.36 0.59 16.84
CA ASP A 79 -0.87 -0.51 16.01
C ASP A 79 -1.63 -0.47 14.68
N GLY A 80 -0.93 -0.04 13.63
CA GLY A 80 -1.55 0.18 12.34
C GLY A 80 -2.77 1.12 12.42
N LEU A 81 -3.91 0.66 11.90
CA LEU A 81 -5.17 1.40 11.80
C LEU A 81 -6.10 1.24 13.01
N GLU A 82 -5.70 0.53 14.09
CA GLU A 82 -6.59 0.20 15.22
C GLU A 82 -7.25 1.43 15.85
N LYS A 83 -6.53 2.54 15.93
CA LYS A 83 -7.03 3.79 16.53
C LYS A 83 -7.48 4.85 15.51
N VAL A 84 -7.64 4.46 14.25
CA VAL A 84 -8.21 5.31 13.21
C VAL A 84 -9.62 4.82 12.91
N ALA A 85 -10.61 5.66 13.17
CA ALA A 85 -12.01 5.27 12.93
C ALA A 85 -12.34 5.22 11.43
N PRO A 86 -13.30 4.38 11.00
CA PRO A 86 -13.80 4.40 9.63
C PRO A 86 -14.27 5.81 9.21
N GLY A 87 -13.77 6.31 8.07
CA GLY A 87 -14.11 7.65 7.56
C GLY A 87 -13.46 8.82 8.29
N GLU A 88 -12.57 8.58 9.27
CA GLU A 88 -11.82 9.64 9.96
C GLU A 88 -10.72 10.25 9.06
N ALA A 89 -10.21 9.46 8.13
CA ALA A 89 -9.29 9.90 7.08
C ALA A 89 -9.84 9.53 5.69
N ASP A 90 -9.56 10.35 4.70
CA ASP A 90 -9.90 10.07 3.30
C ASP A 90 -8.89 9.14 2.66
N SER A 91 -7.62 9.31 3.02
CA SER A 91 -6.49 8.55 2.48
C SER A 91 -5.60 8.00 3.58
N VAL A 92 -5.08 6.79 3.35
CA VAL A 92 -4.11 6.11 4.22
C VAL A 92 -2.76 6.04 3.52
N ILE A 93 -1.70 6.39 4.23
CA ILE A 93 -0.32 6.25 3.76
C ILE A 93 0.39 5.22 4.62
N ILE A 94 1.01 4.22 4.00
CA ILE A 94 1.87 3.25 4.68
C ILE A 94 3.16 3.10 3.87
N ALA A 95 4.29 3.47 4.45
CA ALA A 95 5.58 3.37 3.81
C ALA A 95 6.65 2.82 4.76
N GLY A 96 7.63 2.11 4.19
CA GLY A 96 8.76 1.64 4.98
C GLY A 96 8.53 0.35 5.77
N MET A 97 7.45 -0.38 5.47
CA MET A 97 7.10 -1.67 6.08
C MET A 97 7.18 -2.80 5.05
N GLY A 98 7.37 -4.04 5.51
CA GLY A 98 7.26 -5.21 4.64
C GLY A 98 5.82 -5.48 4.20
N GLY A 99 5.64 -6.09 3.03
CA GLY A 99 4.32 -6.45 2.48
C GLY A 99 3.42 -7.19 3.48
N PRO A 100 3.88 -8.28 4.11
CA PRO A 100 3.06 -9.04 5.07
C PRO A 100 2.56 -8.23 6.27
N LEU A 101 3.35 -7.26 6.73
CA LEU A 101 2.91 -6.36 7.80
C LEU A 101 1.84 -5.38 7.31
N MET A 102 2.01 -4.83 6.10
CA MET A 102 1.01 -3.96 5.50
C MET A 102 -0.31 -4.71 5.26
N GLU A 103 -0.26 -5.94 4.75
CA GLU A 103 -1.44 -6.80 4.56
C GLU A 103 -2.20 -6.98 5.87
N ARG A 104 -1.51 -7.32 6.96
CA ARG A 104 -2.12 -7.45 8.29
C ARG A 104 -2.80 -6.15 8.76
N ILE A 105 -2.17 -4.99 8.52
CA ILE A 105 -2.75 -3.68 8.89
C ILE A 105 -3.99 -3.35 8.06
N LEU A 106 -3.98 -3.73 6.78
CA LEU A 106 -5.04 -3.40 5.81
C LEU A 106 -6.19 -4.40 5.82
N GLN A 107 -5.96 -5.63 6.27
CA GLN A 107 -6.96 -6.70 6.25
C GLN A 107 -8.22 -6.30 7.03
N GLY A 108 -9.37 -6.35 6.34
CA GLY A 108 -10.66 -5.96 6.89
C GLY A 108 -10.86 -4.45 7.07
N ARG A 109 -9.87 -3.62 6.69
CA ARG A 109 -9.91 -2.17 6.85
C ARG A 109 -9.94 -1.39 5.52
N LEU A 110 -9.73 -2.07 4.38
CA LEU A 110 -9.70 -1.43 3.06
C LEU A 110 -11.03 -0.74 2.70
N ALA A 111 -12.14 -1.24 3.21
CA ALA A 111 -13.45 -0.62 2.99
C ALA A 111 -13.67 0.69 3.76
N ASP A 112 -12.86 0.99 4.78
CA ASP A 112 -13.05 2.13 5.66
C ASP A 112 -12.55 3.46 5.07
N PHE A 113 -11.68 3.40 4.06
CA PHE A 113 -10.99 4.56 3.49
C PHE A 113 -11.17 4.61 1.97
N GLY A 114 -11.07 5.80 1.40
CA GLY A 114 -11.27 6.01 -0.04
C GLY A 114 -10.05 5.70 -0.88
N HIS A 115 -8.85 5.98 -0.36
CA HIS A 115 -7.61 5.92 -1.13
C HIS A 115 -6.42 5.48 -0.26
N PHE A 116 -5.43 4.85 -0.91
CA PHE A 116 -4.22 4.39 -0.23
C PHE A 116 -2.97 4.74 -1.04
N VAL A 117 -1.91 5.16 -0.35
CA VAL A 117 -0.57 5.30 -0.92
C VAL A 117 0.35 4.36 -0.16
N LEU A 118 0.79 3.28 -0.82
CA LEU A 118 1.44 2.16 -0.18
C LEU A 118 2.82 1.92 -0.78
N SER A 119 3.85 1.77 0.05
CA SER A 119 5.21 1.48 -0.41
C SER A 119 5.82 0.31 0.38
N PRO A 120 5.47 -0.96 0.03
CA PRO A 120 6.02 -2.14 0.64
C PRO A 120 7.50 -2.32 0.31
N GLN A 121 8.29 -2.84 1.27
CA GLN A 121 9.73 -3.09 1.10
C GLN A 121 10.08 -4.56 0.82
N SER A 122 9.11 -5.47 0.92
CA SER A 122 9.27 -6.89 0.67
C SER A 122 7.98 -7.51 0.14
N GLU A 123 8.07 -8.69 -0.46
CA GLU A 123 6.94 -9.49 -0.96
C GLU A 123 6.02 -8.70 -1.91
N ILE A 124 6.60 -7.84 -2.76
CA ILE A 124 5.86 -6.94 -3.63
C ILE A 124 4.91 -7.70 -4.59
N PRO A 125 5.31 -8.83 -5.21
CA PRO A 125 4.42 -9.61 -6.06
C PRO A 125 3.21 -10.15 -5.30
N HIS A 126 3.40 -10.66 -4.09
CA HIS A 126 2.32 -11.14 -3.22
C HIS A 126 1.40 -9.99 -2.80
N PHE A 127 1.96 -8.85 -2.46
CA PHE A 127 1.20 -7.66 -2.08
C PHE A 127 0.29 -7.15 -3.21
N ARG A 128 0.74 -7.21 -4.49
CA ARG A 128 -0.12 -6.91 -5.65
C ARG A 128 -1.32 -7.84 -5.71
N ARG A 129 -1.07 -9.16 -5.55
CA ARG A 129 -2.14 -10.17 -5.55
C ARG A 129 -3.13 -9.93 -4.42
N PHE A 130 -2.63 -9.64 -3.22
CA PHE A 130 -3.46 -9.30 -2.07
C PHE A 130 -4.39 -8.12 -2.38
N LEU A 131 -3.87 -7.00 -2.86
CA LEU A 131 -4.70 -5.82 -3.18
C LEU A 131 -5.81 -6.15 -4.18
N LEU A 132 -5.50 -6.87 -5.24
CA LEU A 132 -6.47 -7.23 -6.27
C LEU A 132 -7.49 -8.26 -5.77
N ALA A 133 -7.07 -9.22 -4.94
CA ALA A 133 -7.96 -10.21 -4.32
C ALA A 133 -8.95 -9.55 -3.33
N GLU A 134 -8.52 -8.50 -2.62
CA GLU A 134 -9.37 -7.70 -1.75
C GLU A 134 -10.29 -6.72 -2.52
N GLY A 135 -10.36 -6.80 -3.86
CA GLY A 135 -11.23 -5.98 -4.69
C GLY A 135 -10.75 -4.54 -4.85
N MET A 136 -9.47 -4.28 -4.59
CA MET A 136 -8.87 -2.97 -4.81
C MET A 136 -8.40 -2.81 -6.26
N GLN A 137 -8.29 -1.58 -6.70
CA GLN A 137 -7.70 -1.19 -7.99
C GLN A 137 -6.37 -0.50 -7.73
N ILE A 138 -5.33 -0.92 -8.42
CA ILE A 138 -4.04 -0.23 -8.44
C ILE A 138 -4.14 0.84 -9.54
N ASP A 139 -4.41 2.08 -9.14
CA ASP A 139 -4.62 3.20 -10.07
C ASP A 139 -3.32 3.63 -10.74
N GLU A 140 -2.24 3.63 -9.97
CA GLU A 140 -0.90 3.96 -10.43
C GLU A 140 0.16 3.16 -9.67
N GLU A 141 1.18 2.74 -10.38
CA GLU A 141 2.37 2.14 -9.81
C GLU A 141 3.59 2.94 -10.24
N THR A 142 4.37 3.44 -9.29
CA THR A 142 5.59 4.22 -9.56
C THR A 142 6.80 3.49 -9.03
N MET A 143 7.84 3.35 -9.84
CA MET A 143 9.13 2.79 -9.42
C MET A 143 10.20 3.86 -9.42
N LEU A 144 11.04 3.88 -8.38
CA LEU A 144 12.12 4.84 -8.25
C LEU A 144 13.37 4.24 -7.61
N ILE A 145 14.49 4.94 -7.78
CA ILE A 145 15.73 4.64 -7.05
C ILE A 145 15.97 5.75 -6.04
N ASP A 146 16.18 5.36 -4.79
CA ASP A 146 16.57 6.23 -3.69
C ASP A 146 17.74 5.59 -2.93
N GLU A 147 18.85 6.29 -2.79
CA GLU A 147 20.09 5.77 -2.17
C GLU A 147 20.53 4.40 -2.71
N GLY A 148 20.39 4.17 -4.01
CA GLY A 148 20.79 2.93 -4.68
C GLY A 148 19.84 1.74 -4.48
N LYS A 149 18.73 1.92 -3.77
CA LYS A 149 17.67 0.92 -3.57
C LYS A 149 16.47 1.24 -4.45
N TYR A 150 15.81 0.18 -4.94
CA TYR A 150 14.57 0.30 -5.70
C TYR A 150 13.37 0.29 -4.75
N TYR A 151 12.44 1.19 -5.01
CA TYR A 151 11.18 1.31 -4.28
C TYR A 151 10.02 1.31 -5.25
N VAL A 152 8.92 0.73 -4.82
CA VAL A 152 7.65 0.78 -5.54
C VAL A 152 6.63 1.52 -4.67
N ILE A 153 5.86 2.39 -5.29
CA ILE A 153 4.77 3.14 -4.66
C ILE A 153 3.50 2.82 -5.44
N PHE A 154 2.48 2.40 -4.73
CA PHE A 154 1.14 2.13 -5.25
C PHE A 154 0.19 3.24 -4.84
N ASN A 155 -0.54 3.80 -5.80
CA ASN A 155 -1.79 4.49 -5.54
C ASN A 155 -2.92 3.49 -5.76
N VAL A 156 -3.77 3.35 -4.76
CA VAL A 156 -4.81 2.31 -4.73
C VAL A 156 -6.13 2.92 -4.31
N SER A 157 -7.19 2.57 -5.01
CA SER A 157 -8.56 2.94 -4.66
C SER A 157 -9.49 1.73 -4.70
N LYS A 158 -10.73 1.91 -4.28
CA LYS A 158 -11.75 0.88 -4.44
C LYS A 158 -12.11 0.75 -5.92
N ARG A 159 -12.26 -0.47 -6.41
CA ARG A 159 -12.81 -0.72 -7.74
C ARG A 159 -14.24 -0.21 -7.82
N ALA A 160 -14.63 0.44 -8.90
CA ALA A 160 -15.94 1.07 -9.04
C ALA A 160 -17.10 0.07 -8.89
N ASP A 161 -16.96 -1.12 -9.46
CA ASP A 161 -17.89 -2.24 -9.32
C ASP A 161 -17.93 -2.81 -7.90
N ALA A 162 -16.79 -2.84 -7.21
CA ALA A 162 -16.72 -3.22 -5.79
C ALA A 162 -17.32 -2.14 -4.86
N ALA A 163 -17.28 -0.86 -5.26
CA ALA A 163 -17.91 0.23 -4.52
C ALA A 163 -19.44 0.10 -4.51
N GLU A 164 -20.07 -0.27 -5.62
CA GLU A 164 -21.51 -0.56 -5.71
C GLU A 164 -21.89 -1.79 -4.87
N ALA A 165 -21.10 -2.85 -4.94
CA ALA A 165 -21.31 -4.06 -4.13
C ALA A 165 -21.12 -3.79 -2.62
N ALA A 166 -20.14 -2.98 -2.23
CA ALA A 166 -19.91 -2.58 -0.84
C ALA A 166 -21.05 -1.68 -0.32
N MET A 167 -21.56 -0.77 -1.15
CA MET A 167 -22.70 0.08 -0.83
C MET A 167 -23.98 -0.75 -0.65
N ALA A 168 -24.23 -1.71 -1.53
CA ALA A 168 -25.34 -2.65 -1.41
C ALA A 168 -25.23 -3.53 -0.16
N SER A 169 -24.01 -3.99 0.19
CA SER A 169 -23.73 -4.75 1.41
C SER A 169 -23.89 -3.91 2.68
N ALA A 170 -23.48 -2.64 2.68
CA ALA A 170 -23.67 -1.73 3.80
C ALA A 170 -25.14 -1.39 4.04
N VAL A 171 -25.91 -1.22 2.96
CA VAL A 171 -27.38 -1.04 3.03
C VAL A 171 -28.05 -2.29 3.59
N ARG A 172 -27.64 -3.48 3.16
CA ARG A 172 -28.15 -4.76 3.70
C ARG A 172 -27.79 -4.95 5.18
N ARG A 173 -26.59 -4.60 5.62
CA ARG A 173 -26.18 -4.66 7.04
C ARG A 173 -26.97 -3.68 7.90
N ARG A 174 -27.23 -2.46 7.44
CA ARG A 174 -28.11 -1.50 8.14
C ARG A 174 -29.55 -2.00 8.23
N ALA A 175 -30.06 -2.62 7.18
CA ALA A 175 -31.38 -3.21 7.19
C ALA A 175 -31.46 -4.42 8.13
N ALA A 176 -30.43 -5.26 8.21
CA ALA A 176 -30.36 -6.41 9.12
C ALA A 176 -30.22 -5.97 10.59
N SER A 177 -29.40 -4.97 10.91
CA SER A 177 -29.27 -4.46 12.29
C SER A 177 -30.55 -3.79 12.81
N SER A 178 -31.37 -3.27 11.94
CA SER A 178 -32.70 -2.73 12.30
C SER A 178 -33.77 -3.85 12.47
N ALA A 179 -33.49 -5.08 12.01
CA ALA A 179 -34.37 -6.24 12.16
C ALA A 179 -34.01 -7.13 13.38
N GLU A 180 -32.74 -7.13 13.82
CA GLU A 180 -32.23 -7.95 14.93
C GLU A 180 -32.61 -7.44 16.33
N ASP A 181 -33.10 -6.21 16.44
CA ASP A 181 -33.64 -5.71 17.73
C ASP A 181 -35.00 -6.30 18.08
N ARG A 182 -35.53 -7.25 17.31
CA ARG A 182 -36.83 -7.87 17.53
C ARG A 182 -36.83 -9.39 17.81
N ASN A 183 -35.69 -10.10 17.74
CA ASN A 183 -35.73 -11.54 18.00
C ASN A 183 -34.42 -12.10 18.52
N ARG A 184 -34.24 -12.09 19.84
CA ARG A 184 -33.13 -12.74 20.53
C ARG A 184 -33.57 -14.12 21.01
N THR A 185 -33.24 -15.17 20.27
CA THR A 185 -33.10 -16.54 20.81
C THR A 185 -32.16 -17.38 19.95
N GLU A 186 -31.19 -17.93 20.63
CA GLU A 186 -30.20 -18.97 20.38
C GLU A 186 -30.30 -19.87 19.13
N THR A 187 -29.16 -20.10 18.47
CA THR A 187 -28.60 -21.46 18.32
C THR A 187 -27.17 -21.44 17.75
N VAL A 188 -26.35 -22.32 18.31
CA VAL A 188 -24.94 -22.62 18.01
C VAL A 188 -24.86 -23.63 16.86
N ALA A 189 -23.94 -23.47 15.92
CA ALA A 189 -23.27 -24.53 15.12
C ALA A 189 -22.21 -23.91 14.23
N SER A 190 -20.98 -24.14 14.49
CA SER A 190 -19.95 -25.11 14.06
C SER A 190 -19.33 -24.86 12.70
N ASP A 191 -18.01 -24.57 12.77
CA ASP A 191 -16.86 -24.85 11.90
C ASP A 191 -17.05 -25.44 10.51
N SER A 192 -16.30 -24.85 9.64
CA SER A 192 -15.45 -25.44 8.57
C SER A 192 -15.60 -24.73 7.24
N ALA A 193 -14.62 -23.92 6.87
CA ALA A 193 -14.19 -23.72 5.47
C ALA A 193 -12.92 -22.85 5.43
N ALA A 194 -11.80 -23.47 5.77
CA ALA A 194 -10.49 -23.02 5.28
C ALA A 194 -10.10 -24.01 4.20
N GLU A 195 -10.21 -23.60 2.94
CA GLU A 195 -9.43 -24.12 1.80
C GLU A 195 -10.00 -23.54 0.50
N SER A 196 -9.10 -23.06 -0.32
CA SER A 196 -9.26 -22.60 -1.73
C SER A 196 -9.41 -21.09 -1.95
N ALA A 197 -8.34 -20.34 -1.66
CA ALA A 197 -8.10 -19.01 -2.22
C ALA A 197 -7.00 -19.09 -3.29
N ASP A 198 -7.10 -20.06 -4.21
CA ASP A 198 -6.23 -20.13 -5.38
C ASP A 198 -7.10 -20.09 -6.65
N ALA A 199 -6.82 -19.07 -7.50
CA ALA A 199 -7.45 -18.81 -8.79
C ALA A 199 -8.71 -17.93 -8.82
N ALA A 200 -8.71 -16.75 -8.18
CA ALA A 200 -9.47 -15.65 -8.74
C ALA A 200 -8.61 -14.97 -9.82
N ALA A 201 -8.85 -15.29 -11.08
CA ALA A 201 -8.26 -14.55 -12.21
C ALA A 201 -8.55 -13.07 -12.00
N SER A 202 -7.51 -12.24 -11.86
CA SER A 202 -7.64 -10.81 -11.71
C SER A 202 -8.44 -10.26 -12.88
N SER A 203 -9.58 -9.61 -12.61
CA SER A 203 -10.36 -8.91 -13.65
C SER A 203 -9.71 -7.57 -14.04
N ASP A 204 -8.56 -7.23 -13.47
CA ASP A 204 -7.82 -6.03 -13.81
C ASP A 204 -6.98 -6.28 -15.08
N PRO A 205 -7.24 -5.54 -16.19
CA PRO A 205 -6.55 -5.75 -17.46
C PRO A 205 -5.04 -5.46 -17.40
N MET A 206 -4.56 -4.85 -16.32
CA MET A 206 -3.15 -4.53 -16.12
C MET A 206 -2.35 -5.64 -15.43
N TYR A 207 -3.02 -6.70 -14.93
CA TYR A 207 -2.40 -7.81 -14.20
C TYR A 207 -2.93 -9.15 -14.71
N VAL A 208 -2.42 -9.60 -15.85
CA VAL A 208 -2.87 -10.81 -16.56
C VAL A 208 -1.80 -11.90 -16.52
N THR A 209 -0.53 -11.54 -16.71
CA THR A 209 0.59 -12.48 -16.76
C THR A 209 1.32 -12.56 -15.43
N GLU A 210 2.13 -13.61 -15.23
CA GLU A 210 2.99 -13.72 -14.04
C GLU A 210 3.97 -12.56 -13.96
N GLU A 211 4.51 -12.10 -15.10
CA GLU A 211 5.39 -10.94 -15.17
C GLU A 211 4.71 -9.65 -14.69
N ASP A 212 3.40 -9.51 -14.94
CA ASP A 212 2.63 -8.36 -14.43
C ASP A 212 2.62 -8.32 -12.90
N PHE A 213 2.49 -9.48 -12.26
CA PHE A 213 2.53 -9.57 -10.80
C PHE A 213 3.95 -9.45 -10.25
N LEU A 214 4.93 -10.02 -10.92
CA LEU A 214 6.33 -9.96 -10.49
C LEU A 214 6.90 -8.55 -10.58
N TYR A 215 6.63 -7.84 -11.66
CA TYR A 215 7.33 -6.61 -12.02
C TYR A 215 6.44 -5.37 -12.10
N GLY A 216 5.12 -5.53 -12.10
CA GLY A 216 4.14 -4.46 -12.22
C GLY A 216 3.66 -4.27 -13.66
N GLY A 217 2.43 -4.71 -13.92
CA GLY A 217 1.82 -4.60 -15.25
C GLY A 217 1.81 -3.17 -15.81
N PRO A 218 1.42 -2.15 -15.02
CA PRO A 218 1.51 -0.75 -15.45
C PRO A 218 2.94 -0.30 -15.80
N LEU A 219 3.94 -0.76 -15.06
CA LEU A 219 5.36 -0.42 -15.29
C LEU A 219 5.87 -1.05 -16.59
N LEU A 220 5.53 -2.33 -16.83
CA LEU A 220 5.91 -3.05 -18.06
C LEU A 220 5.29 -2.41 -19.30
N ARG A 221 3.99 -2.10 -19.27
CA ARG A 221 3.28 -1.54 -20.44
C ARG A 221 3.76 -0.13 -20.83
N ARG A 222 4.17 0.70 -19.85
CA ARG A 222 4.74 2.01 -20.16
C ARG A 222 6.24 2.01 -20.40
N LEU A 223 6.87 0.83 -20.37
CA LEU A 223 8.32 0.67 -20.56
C LEU A 223 9.13 1.52 -19.57
N ASP A 224 8.77 1.43 -18.29
CA ASP A 224 9.37 2.25 -17.24
C ASP A 224 10.90 2.08 -17.19
N PRO A 225 11.69 3.15 -17.32
CA PRO A 225 13.14 3.07 -17.41
C PRO A 225 13.80 2.61 -16.11
N VAL A 226 13.17 2.86 -14.95
CA VAL A 226 13.68 2.40 -13.66
C VAL A 226 13.46 0.89 -13.51
N LEU A 227 12.31 0.39 -13.98
CA LEU A 227 12.06 -1.05 -14.04
C LEU A 227 13.05 -1.73 -14.99
N LYS A 228 13.34 -1.15 -16.16
CA LYS A 228 14.38 -1.69 -17.06
C LYS A 228 15.71 -1.86 -16.34
N SER A 229 16.16 -0.82 -15.65
CA SER A 229 17.42 -0.86 -14.90
C SER A 229 17.40 -1.93 -13.79
N PHE A 230 16.26 -2.11 -13.12
CA PHE A 230 16.06 -3.17 -12.13
C PHE A 230 16.19 -4.56 -12.78
N LEU A 231 15.50 -4.81 -13.89
CA LEU A 231 15.53 -6.08 -14.61
C LEU A 231 16.93 -6.42 -15.13
N GLU A 232 17.67 -5.47 -15.66
CA GLU A 232 19.06 -5.65 -16.10
C GLU A 232 19.97 -6.04 -14.94
N LYS A 233 19.78 -5.45 -13.77
CA LYS A 233 20.49 -5.82 -12.54
C LYS A 233 20.12 -7.22 -12.07
N GLU A 234 18.81 -7.55 -12.05
CA GLU A 234 18.34 -8.89 -11.67
C GLU A 234 18.84 -9.96 -12.64
N LYS A 235 18.83 -9.71 -13.96
CA LYS A 235 19.42 -10.59 -14.97
C LYS A 235 20.86 -10.90 -14.63
N THR A 236 21.69 -9.88 -14.39
CA THR A 236 23.11 -10.06 -14.04
C THR A 236 23.29 -10.88 -12.76
N ARG A 237 22.43 -10.64 -11.76
CA ARG A 237 22.42 -11.39 -10.50
C ARG A 237 22.10 -12.87 -10.72
N TYR A 238 21.05 -13.18 -11.49
CA TYR A 238 20.66 -14.57 -11.78
C TYR A 238 21.72 -15.29 -12.59
N GLU A 239 22.31 -14.64 -13.61
CA GLU A 239 23.43 -15.22 -14.37
C GLU A 239 24.62 -15.56 -13.47
N GLY A 240 24.93 -14.70 -12.49
CA GLY A 240 25.98 -14.95 -11.51
C GLY A 240 25.69 -16.16 -10.63
N ILE A 241 24.47 -16.32 -10.16
CA ILE A 241 24.04 -17.47 -9.33
C ILE A 241 24.06 -18.76 -10.14
N LEU A 242 23.51 -18.77 -11.37
CA LEU A 242 23.42 -19.94 -12.22
C LEU A 242 24.80 -20.48 -12.69
N ARG A 243 25.86 -19.66 -12.65
CA ARG A 243 27.23 -20.12 -12.88
C ARG A 243 27.79 -20.97 -11.71
N GLN A 244 27.19 -20.82 -10.52
CA GLN A 244 27.72 -21.45 -9.29
C GLN A 244 26.79 -22.56 -8.80
N VAL A 245 25.50 -22.45 -8.99
CA VAL A 245 24.48 -23.37 -8.46
C VAL A 245 23.46 -23.65 -9.55
N ASP A 246 23.16 -24.93 -9.74
CA ASP A 246 22.06 -25.39 -10.60
C ASP A 246 20.76 -25.41 -9.78
N SER A 247 19.88 -24.44 -10.01
CA SER A 247 18.61 -24.29 -9.30
C SER A 247 17.48 -23.99 -10.29
N ASP A 248 16.47 -24.83 -10.27
CA ASP A 248 15.28 -24.65 -11.12
C ASP A 248 14.51 -23.40 -10.74
N GLU A 249 14.46 -23.04 -9.45
CA GLU A 249 13.81 -21.80 -8.98
C GLU A 249 14.49 -20.57 -9.59
N VAL A 250 15.84 -20.55 -9.57
CA VAL A 250 16.61 -19.43 -10.14
C VAL A 250 16.47 -19.39 -11.66
N ARG A 251 16.39 -20.55 -12.34
CA ARG A 251 16.13 -20.59 -13.79
C ARG A 251 14.76 -20.01 -14.12
N THR A 252 13.73 -20.39 -13.38
CA THR A 252 12.37 -19.87 -13.54
C THR A 252 12.33 -18.36 -13.34
N ALA A 253 12.94 -17.85 -12.26
CA ALA A 253 13.03 -16.43 -12.01
C ALA A 253 13.81 -15.66 -13.09
N TYR A 254 14.91 -16.26 -13.60
CA TYR A 254 15.66 -15.71 -14.72
C TYR A 254 14.82 -15.66 -16.00
N GLN A 255 14.04 -16.70 -16.30
CA GLN A 255 13.16 -16.73 -17.48
C GLN A 255 12.09 -15.64 -17.41
N HIS A 256 11.42 -15.44 -16.26
CA HIS A 256 10.49 -14.34 -16.06
C HIS A 256 11.15 -12.98 -16.24
N CYS A 257 12.36 -12.80 -15.73
CA CYS A 257 13.13 -11.58 -15.93
C CYS A 257 13.45 -11.33 -17.42
N MET A 258 13.80 -12.38 -18.16
CA MET A 258 14.07 -12.28 -19.60
C MET A 258 12.80 -11.98 -20.40
N ASN A 259 11.67 -12.64 -20.07
CA ASN A 259 10.37 -12.35 -20.69
C ASN A 259 9.99 -10.87 -20.49
N ALA A 260 10.15 -10.35 -19.28
CA ALA A 260 9.88 -8.94 -18.98
C ALA A 260 10.80 -7.99 -19.76
N LEU A 261 12.08 -8.35 -19.96
CA LEU A 261 13.04 -7.55 -20.73
C LEU A 261 12.75 -7.55 -22.24
N GLU A 262 12.03 -8.54 -22.77
CA GLU A 262 11.64 -8.56 -24.20
C GLU A 262 10.77 -7.37 -24.58
N ALA A 263 9.94 -6.87 -23.66
CA ALA A 263 9.14 -5.68 -23.90
C ALA A 263 9.97 -4.41 -24.16
N TYR A 264 11.25 -4.39 -23.76
CA TYR A 264 12.16 -3.24 -23.92
C TYR A 264 13.08 -3.34 -25.15
N ARG A 265 12.91 -4.36 -25.99
CA ARG A 265 13.64 -4.52 -27.24
C ARG A 265 12.92 -3.84 -28.40
#